data_cfcf0f4330297dec44cf8c178e84579f
#
_entry.id   cfcf0f4330297dec44cf8c178e84579f
#
_cell.length_a   1.000
_cell.length_b   1.000
_cell.length_c   1.000
_cell.angle_alpha   90.00
_cell.angle_beta   90.00
_cell.angle_gamma   90.00
#
_symmetry.space_group_name_H-M   'P 1'
#
loop_
_entity.id
_entity.type
_entity.pdbx_description
1 polymer ?
#
loop_
_entity_poly.entity_id
_entity_poly.type
_entity_poly.pdbx_seq_one_letter_code
_entity_poly.pdbx_strand_id
1 'polypeptide(L)'
;MKVHIFTYGCQMNENDTEIAKQLLVNDGLEVVQSEDEADVVILNTCAVRKKSEEKIYSHIGKLRKKHKKIGIMGCVAEKEKEDLFKRGVSFVIGTRALNKIPEAVRNSQEGRKQIFLDDTLDEIEYEHVETRASSHHAWVTIIYGCNRFCTYCIVPYTRGREKSRAMAEVLIEVNNLAEMGYKEFTFLGQNVDAYGKDLADGTSLAKLLFEASKIENVERLWFLTSYPSDFSLEIPQVMATSDKVAKSIHLPVQHGSNKILKAMNRRYTREEYIELIRNIRQIVPDVSISSDIIVGFPGESEEDFEETVALVEEMQFERLNLAIYSPREGTVAWKYLADDV
;
A
#
# COMPACT_ATOMS: atom_id res chain seq x y z
N MET A 1 14.20 -25.35 -8.29
CA MET A 1 14.75 -23.99 -8.52
C MET A 1 14.50 -23.18 -7.27
N LYS A 2 15.53 -22.48 -6.79
CA LYS A 2 15.50 -21.72 -5.54
C LYS A 2 15.28 -20.23 -5.83
N VAL A 3 14.32 -19.63 -5.15
CA VAL A 3 13.94 -18.23 -5.33
C VAL A 3 14.04 -17.48 -3.99
N HIS A 4 14.66 -16.31 -4.01
CA HIS A 4 14.67 -15.40 -2.87
C HIS A 4 13.95 -14.10 -3.24
N ILE A 5 13.15 -13.54 -2.32
CA ILE A 5 12.43 -12.28 -2.54
C ILE A 5 12.85 -11.26 -1.48
N PHE A 6 13.38 -10.11 -1.93
CA PHE A 6 13.57 -8.93 -1.11
C PHE A 6 12.41 -7.96 -1.25
N THR A 7 11.92 -7.41 -0.13
CA THR A 7 10.87 -6.39 -0.12
C THR A 7 11.46 -5.03 0.22
N TYR A 8 11.30 -4.07 -0.70
CA TYR A 8 11.68 -2.67 -0.56
C TYR A 8 10.43 -1.80 -0.68
N GLY A 9 9.60 -1.73 0.37
CA GLY A 9 8.36 -1.02 0.19
C GLY A 9 7.55 -0.74 1.45
N CYS A 10 6.26 -0.64 1.26
CA CYS A 10 5.25 -0.49 2.30
C CYS A 10 4.59 -1.85 2.60
N GLN A 11 3.63 -1.85 3.51
CA GLN A 11 2.87 -3.04 3.92
C GLN A 11 2.18 -3.75 2.74
N MET A 12 1.71 -2.98 1.73
CA MET A 12 1.20 -3.58 0.49
C MET A 12 2.26 -4.42 -0.24
N ASN A 13 3.53 -3.96 -0.28
CA ASN A 13 4.59 -4.76 -0.86
C ASN A 13 4.92 -5.99 0.01
N GLU A 14 4.79 -5.90 1.33
CA GLU A 14 4.95 -7.07 2.20
C GLU A 14 3.89 -8.12 1.89
N ASN A 15 2.62 -7.71 1.81
CA ASN A 15 1.53 -8.62 1.41
C ASN A 15 1.73 -9.16 -0.03
N ASP A 16 2.08 -8.32 -1.00
CA ASP A 16 2.41 -8.77 -2.35
C ASP A 16 3.53 -9.83 -2.35
N THR A 17 4.52 -9.72 -1.45
CA THR A 17 5.60 -10.71 -1.28
C THR A 17 5.09 -12.02 -0.66
N GLU A 18 4.19 -11.96 0.31
CA GLU A 18 3.57 -13.14 0.91
C GLU A 18 2.78 -13.94 -0.14
N ILE A 19 1.96 -13.25 -0.94
CA ILE A 19 1.24 -13.84 -2.07
C ILE A 19 2.23 -14.45 -3.08
N ALA A 20 3.26 -13.71 -3.47
CA ALA A 20 4.27 -14.19 -4.42
C ALA A 20 4.99 -15.47 -3.96
N LYS A 21 5.32 -15.54 -2.65
CA LYS A 21 5.94 -16.74 -2.06
C LYS A 21 4.99 -17.93 -2.13
N GLN A 22 3.72 -17.73 -1.80
CA GLN A 22 2.72 -18.80 -1.88
C GLN A 22 2.55 -19.32 -3.31
N LEU A 23 2.44 -18.42 -4.28
CA LEU A 23 2.33 -18.80 -5.70
C LEU A 23 3.55 -19.60 -6.18
N LEU A 24 4.76 -19.24 -5.73
CA LEU A 24 5.98 -19.99 -6.04
C LEU A 24 5.95 -21.38 -5.41
N VAL A 25 5.55 -21.52 -4.16
CA VAL A 25 5.44 -22.81 -3.45
C VAL A 25 4.40 -23.71 -4.12
N ASN A 26 3.22 -23.16 -4.44
CA ASN A 26 2.15 -23.91 -5.13
C ASN A 26 2.61 -24.45 -6.50
N ASP A 27 3.54 -23.72 -7.16
CA ASP A 27 4.13 -24.11 -8.45
C ASP A 27 5.34 -25.06 -8.30
N GLY A 28 5.64 -25.53 -7.08
CA GLY A 28 6.74 -26.45 -6.79
C GLY A 28 8.14 -25.80 -6.79
N LEU A 29 8.23 -24.48 -6.66
CA LEU A 29 9.49 -23.75 -6.53
C LEU A 29 9.87 -23.60 -5.05
N GLU A 30 11.15 -23.65 -4.74
CA GLU A 30 11.67 -23.53 -3.38
C GLU A 30 11.94 -22.07 -3.03
N VAL A 31 11.29 -21.54 -2.02
CA VAL A 31 11.57 -20.19 -1.48
C VAL A 31 12.63 -20.29 -0.40
N VAL A 32 13.79 -19.66 -0.63
CA VAL A 32 14.96 -19.67 0.28
C VAL A 32 15.12 -18.34 1.01
N GLN A 33 15.80 -18.38 2.17
CA GLN A 33 15.97 -17.20 3.03
C GLN A 33 17.18 -16.34 2.64
N SER A 34 18.10 -16.86 1.85
CA SER A 34 19.34 -16.18 1.45
C SER A 34 19.44 -15.98 -0.06
N GLU A 35 19.88 -14.80 -0.50
CA GLU A 35 20.18 -14.53 -1.90
C GLU A 35 21.34 -15.40 -2.44
N ASP A 36 22.25 -15.82 -1.56
CA ASP A 36 23.40 -16.62 -1.96
C ASP A 36 22.96 -18.03 -2.39
N GLU A 37 21.94 -18.61 -1.74
CA GLU A 37 21.36 -19.91 -2.08
C GLU A 37 20.43 -19.88 -3.30
N ALA A 38 19.93 -18.69 -3.66
CA ALA A 38 18.93 -18.54 -4.71
C ALA A 38 19.51 -18.65 -6.12
N ASP A 39 18.78 -19.31 -7.02
CA ASP A 39 19.03 -19.26 -8.46
C ASP A 39 18.49 -17.96 -9.06
N VAL A 40 17.35 -17.50 -8.53
CA VAL A 40 16.63 -16.28 -8.94
C VAL A 40 16.40 -15.40 -7.73
N VAL A 41 16.69 -14.12 -7.85
CA VAL A 41 16.39 -13.11 -6.83
C VAL A 41 15.36 -12.13 -7.37
N ILE A 42 14.23 -11.99 -6.65
CA ILE A 42 13.17 -11.04 -6.98
C ILE A 42 13.26 -9.85 -6.02
N LEU A 43 13.24 -8.65 -6.55
CA LEU A 43 13.15 -7.42 -5.76
C LEU A 43 11.73 -6.86 -5.88
N ASN A 44 10.96 -6.91 -4.79
CA ASN A 44 9.67 -6.24 -4.68
C ASN A 44 9.90 -4.78 -4.31
N THR A 45 9.36 -3.86 -5.11
CA THR A 45 9.86 -2.49 -5.20
C THR A 45 8.78 -1.44 -5.01
N CYS A 46 9.16 -0.31 -4.38
CA CYS A 46 8.31 0.84 -4.16
C CYS A 46 8.83 2.07 -4.94
N ALA A 47 7.94 2.77 -5.64
CA ALA A 47 8.23 4.02 -6.34
C ALA A 47 7.86 5.29 -5.54
N VAL A 48 7.31 5.14 -4.32
CA VAL A 48 6.88 6.27 -3.49
C VAL A 48 8.05 6.97 -2.80
N ARG A 49 9.13 6.26 -2.47
CA ARG A 49 10.28 6.80 -1.73
C ARG A 49 11.56 6.72 -2.56
N LYS A 50 12.18 7.87 -2.88
CA LYS A 50 13.42 7.95 -3.69
C LYS A 50 14.56 7.08 -3.11
N LYS A 51 14.75 7.11 -1.79
CA LYS A 51 15.75 6.27 -1.11
C LYS A 51 15.55 4.77 -1.35
N SER A 52 14.30 4.33 -1.57
CA SER A 52 14.02 2.92 -1.89
C SER A 52 14.47 2.59 -3.30
N GLU A 53 14.23 3.46 -4.28
CA GLU A 53 14.69 3.27 -5.67
C GLU A 53 16.22 3.20 -5.75
N GLU A 54 16.94 4.09 -5.06
CA GLU A 54 18.42 4.08 -5.02
C GLU A 54 18.99 2.78 -4.45
N LYS A 55 18.38 2.25 -3.38
CA LYS A 55 18.75 0.95 -2.80
C LYS A 55 18.54 -0.20 -3.79
N ILE A 56 17.43 -0.18 -4.53
CA ILE A 56 17.11 -1.21 -5.53
C ILE A 56 18.18 -1.23 -6.63
N TYR A 57 18.54 -0.08 -7.20
CA TYR A 57 19.55 -0.02 -8.26
C TYR A 57 20.93 -0.47 -7.78
N SER A 58 21.31 -0.08 -6.56
CA SER A 58 22.53 -0.57 -5.92
C SER A 58 22.53 -2.09 -5.78
N HIS A 59 21.38 -2.66 -5.36
CA HIS A 59 21.23 -4.11 -5.19
C HIS A 59 21.26 -4.87 -6.52
N ILE A 60 20.60 -4.37 -7.55
CA ILE A 60 20.70 -4.92 -8.92
C ILE A 60 22.17 -5.00 -9.36
N GLY A 61 22.95 -3.93 -9.12
CA GLY A 61 24.39 -3.91 -9.44
C GLY A 61 25.21 -5.00 -8.73
N LYS A 62 24.88 -5.30 -7.46
CA LYS A 62 25.53 -6.37 -6.69
C LYS A 62 25.13 -7.75 -7.20
N LEU A 63 23.86 -8.00 -7.45
CA LEU A 63 23.34 -9.28 -7.96
C LEU A 63 23.91 -9.62 -9.35
N ARG A 64 24.06 -8.61 -10.21
CA ARG A 64 24.72 -8.78 -11.53
C ARG A 64 26.15 -9.28 -11.40
N LYS A 65 26.93 -8.74 -10.45
CA LYS A 65 28.31 -9.21 -10.18
C LYS A 65 28.35 -10.66 -9.70
N LYS A 66 27.27 -11.12 -9.04
CA LYS A 66 27.10 -12.52 -8.61
C LYS A 66 26.48 -13.42 -9.69
N HIS A 67 26.25 -12.91 -10.91
CA HIS A 67 25.62 -13.62 -12.03
C HIS A 67 24.24 -14.21 -11.70
N LYS A 68 23.49 -13.61 -10.76
CA LYS A 68 22.13 -14.06 -10.40
C LYS A 68 21.12 -13.65 -11.48
N LYS A 69 20.07 -14.45 -11.67
CA LYS A 69 18.88 -14.04 -12.41
C LYS A 69 18.07 -13.07 -11.54
N ILE A 70 17.64 -11.95 -12.10
CA ILE A 70 17.03 -10.85 -11.35
C ILE A 70 15.63 -10.59 -11.87
N GLY A 71 14.63 -10.71 -11.00
CA GLY A 71 13.27 -10.26 -11.24
C GLY A 71 12.99 -8.94 -10.53
N ILE A 72 12.21 -8.06 -11.14
CA ILE A 72 11.68 -6.86 -10.49
C ILE A 72 10.17 -6.97 -10.48
N MET A 73 9.55 -6.78 -9.29
CA MET A 73 8.10 -6.69 -9.14
C MET A 73 7.69 -5.41 -8.40
N GLY A 74 6.43 -5.03 -8.48
CA GLY A 74 5.87 -3.91 -7.74
C GLY A 74 5.92 -2.57 -8.48
N CYS A 75 5.90 -1.45 -7.73
CA CYS A 75 5.67 -0.11 -8.29
C CYS A 75 6.77 0.38 -9.25
N VAL A 76 8.05 0.01 -9.03
CA VAL A 76 9.14 0.37 -9.96
C VAL A 76 9.01 -0.42 -11.27
N ALA A 77 8.53 -1.67 -11.21
CA ALA A 77 8.24 -2.47 -12.40
C ALA A 77 7.25 -1.76 -13.33
N GLU A 78 6.16 -1.22 -12.76
CA GLU A 78 5.16 -0.44 -13.51
C GLU A 78 5.69 0.89 -14.06
N LYS A 79 6.60 1.54 -13.33
CA LYS A 79 7.16 2.82 -13.72
C LYS A 79 8.19 2.70 -14.85
N GLU A 80 9.13 1.75 -14.74
CA GLU A 80 10.30 1.66 -15.64
C GLU A 80 10.17 0.62 -16.75
N LYS A 81 9.33 -0.39 -16.55
CA LYS A 81 9.00 -1.38 -17.59
C LYS A 81 10.26 -1.96 -18.28
N GLU A 82 10.33 -1.87 -19.59
CA GLU A 82 11.42 -2.41 -20.42
C GLU A 82 12.79 -1.79 -20.12
N ASP A 83 12.84 -0.57 -19.56
CA ASP A 83 14.12 0.08 -19.23
C ASP A 83 14.91 -0.68 -18.17
N LEU A 84 14.25 -1.47 -17.32
CA LEU A 84 14.88 -2.36 -16.37
C LEU A 84 15.77 -3.42 -17.03
N PHE A 85 15.46 -3.83 -18.25
CA PHE A 85 16.30 -4.78 -18.99
C PHE A 85 17.70 -4.23 -19.33
N LYS A 86 17.83 -2.91 -19.49
CA LYS A 86 19.13 -2.24 -19.68
C LYS A 86 20.02 -2.35 -18.44
N ARG A 87 19.40 -2.56 -17.27
CA ARG A 87 20.09 -2.77 -15.99
C ARG A 87 20.44 -4.22 -15.70
N GLY A 88 20.10 -5.16 -16.62
CA GLY A 88 20.42 -6.58 -16.49
C GLY A 88 19.35 -7.38 -15.74
N VAL A 89 18.14 -6.86 -15.64
CA VAL A 89 16.96 -7.57 -15.13
C VAL A 89 16.51 -8.63 -16.13
N SER A 90 16.07 -9.79 -15.65
CA SER A 90 15.64 -10.92 -16.46
C SER A 90 14.13 -10.88 -16.76
N PHE A 91 13.32 -10.45 -15.79
CA PHE A 91 11.87 -10.29 -15.96
C PHE A 91 11.29 -9.18 -15.08
N VAL A 92 10.14 -8.66 -15.49
CA VAL A 92 9.44 -7.53 -14.85
C VAL A 92 7.98 -7.92 -14.62
N ILE A 93 7.49 -7.74 -13.39
CA ILE A 93 6.13 -8.08 -12.97
C ILE A 93 5.45 -6.83 -12.40
N GLY A 94 4.35 -6.42 -12.99
CA GLY A 94 3.51 -5.33 -12.49
C GLY A 94 2.82 -5.65 -11.16
N THR A 95 2.27 -4.62 -10.54
CA THR A 95 1.60 -4.73 -9.23
C THR A 95 0.32 -5.58 -9.26
N ARG A 96 -0.23 -5.82 -10.44
CA ARG A 96 -1.47 -6.57 -10.67
C ARG A 96 -1.28 -7.91 -11.39
N ALA A 97 -0.01 -8.31 -11.63
CA ALA A 97 0.33 -9.51 -12.40
C ALA A 97 1.06 -10.56 -11.54
N LEU A 98 0.77 -10.64 -10.24
CA LEU A 98 1.51 -11.51 -9.31
C LEU A 98 1.42 -12.99 -9.67
N ASN A 99 0.29 -13.46 -10.21
CA ASN A 99 0.11 -14.85 -10.66
C ASN A 99 1.05 -15.25 -11.81
N LYS A 100 1.68 -14.28 -12.50
CA LYS A 100 2.67 -14.55 -13.56
C LYS A 100 4.09 -14.77 -13.02
N ILE A 101 4.33 -14.62 -11.72
CA ILE A 101 5.65 -14.79 -11.11
C ILE A 101 6.22 -16.19 -11.35
N PRO A 102 5.50 -17.31 -11.12
CA PRO A 102 6.05 -18.65 -11.35
C PRO A 102 6.47 -18.87 -12.80
N GLU A 103 5.65 -18.44 -13.77
CA GLU A 103 5.96 -18.49 -15.20
C GLU A 103 7.23 -17.69 -15.53
N ALA A 104 7.33 -16.44 -15.05
CA ALA A 104 8.45 -15.57 -15.29
C ALA A 104 9.77 -16.16 -14.72
N VAL A 105 9.70 -16.76 -13.53
CA VAL A 105 10.84 -17.42 -12.88
C VAL A 105 11.32 -18.59 -13.73
N ARG A 106 10.44 -19.49 -14.17
CA ARG A 106 10.81 -20.62 -15.03
C ARG A 106 11.48 -20.16 -16.34
N ASN A 107 10.82 -19.25 -17.03
CA ASN A 107 11.29 -18.76 -18.34
C ASN A 107 12.59 -17.95 -18.25
N SER A 108 12.91 -17.39 -17.08
CA SER A 108 14.17 -16.66 -16.87
C SER A 108 15.42 -17.54 -17.08
N GLN A 109 15.29 -18.86 -16.86
CA GLN A 109 16.40 -19.83 -17.08
C GLN A 109 16.74 -19.96 -18.55
N GLU A 110 15.77 -19.83 -19.44
CA GLU A 110 15.97 -19.90 -20.89
C GLU A 110 16.58 -18.61 -21.49
N GLY A 111 16.87 -17.62 -20.62
CA GLY A 111 17.40 -16.32 -21.05
C GLY A 111 16.38 -15.39 -21.71
N ARG A 112 15.09 -15.73 -21.68
CA ARG A 112 14.02 -14.91 -22.22
C ARG A 112 13.75 -13.73 -21.30
N LYS A 113 13.75 -12.52 -21.84
CA LYS A 113 13.28 -11.33 -21.15
C LYS A 113 11.77 -11.25 -21.27
N GLN A 114 11.09 -11.06 -20.14
CA GLN A 114 9.61 -11.03 -20.08
C GLN A 114 9.12 -9.88 -19.22
N ILE A 115 7.99 -9.33 -19.61
CA ILE A 115 7.28 -8.29 -18.88
C ILE A 115 5.79 -8.65 -18.81
N PHE A 116 5.23 -8.62 -17.59
CA PHE A 116 3.84 -8.89 -17.32
C PHE A 116 3.28 -7.70 -16.55
N LEU A 117 2.37 -6.96 -17.16
CA LEU A 117 1.73 -5.76 -16.61
C LEU A 117 0.20 -5.84 -16.63
N ASP A 118 -0.34 -6.98 -17.06
CA ASP A 118 -1.78 -7.20 -17.15
C ASP A 118 -2.43 -7.26 -15.78
N ASP A 119 -3.72 -6.93 -15.69
CA ASP A 119 -4.50 -7.06 -14.48
C ASP A 119 -5.04 -8.51 -14.36
N THR A 120 -4.40 -9.28 -13.49
CA THR A 120 -4.74 -10.68 -13.21
C THR A 120 -5.07 -10.92 -11.74
N LEU A 121 -5.49 -9.87 -11.02
CA LEU A 121 -5.81 -9.96 -9.58
C LEU A 121 -6.94 -10.95 -9.29
N ASP A 122 -7.93 -11.06 -10.18
CA ASP A 122 -9.06 -11.98 -10.02
C ASP A 122 -8.67 -13.47 -10.19
N GLU A 123 -7.45 -13.74 -10.67
CA GLU A 123 -6.90 -15.09 -10.80
C GLU A 123 -6.16 -15.56 -9.53
N ILE A 124 -6.13 -14.73 -8.45
CA ILE A 124 -5.44 -15.05 -7.19
C ILE A 124 -6.46 -15.60 -6.19
N GLU A 125 -6.24 -16.82 -5.74
CA GLU A 125 -7.01 -17.46 -4.68
C GLU A 125 -6.43 -17.06 -3.31
N TYR A 126 -6.87 -15.89 -2.81
CA TYR A 126 -6.34 -15.27 -1.58
C TYR A 126 -6.57 -16.11 -0.33
N GLU A 127 -7.65 -16.88 -0.29
CA GLU A 127 -8.00 -17.82 0.80
C GLU A 127 -6.99 -18.95 1.00
N HIS A 128 -6.15 -19.21 -0.01
CA HIS A 128 -5.08 -20.20 0.02
C HIS A 128 -3.69 -19.62 0.25
N VAL A 129 -3.58 -18.31 0.54
CA VAL A 129 -2.31 -17.68 0.86
C VAL A 129 -2.00 -17.85 2.34
N GLU A 130 -1.29 -18.91 2.67
CA GLU A 130 -0.91 -19.30 4.05
C GLU A 130 0.45 -18.73 4.46
N THR A 131 1.33 -18.43 3.50
CA THR A 131 2.68 -17.90 3.75
C THR A 131 2.61 -16.48 4.28
N ARG A 132 2.94 -16.28 5.57
CA ARG A 132 2.98 -14.97 6.22
C ARG A 132 4.35 -14.71 6.86
N ALA A 133 4.72 -13.44 6.98
CA ALA A 133 5.97 -13.03 7.63
C ALA A 133 5.88 -13.10 9.16
N SER A 134 4.70 -12.89 9.72
CA SER A 134 4.41 -12.99 11.15
C SER A 134 3.70 -14.31 11.48
N SER A 135 3.81 -14.77 12.70
CA SER A 135 3.10 -15.96 13.22
C SER A 135 1.74 -15.65 13.87
N HIS A 136 1.40 -14.37 14.06
CA HIS A 136 0.19 -13.94 14.78
C HIS A 136 -0.56 -12.80 14.09
N HIS A 137 0.06 -12.12 13.13
CA HIS A 137 -0.49 -10.98 12.42
C HIS A 137 -0.50 -11.24 10.90
N ALA A 138 -1.57 -10.87 10.22
CA ALA A 138 -1.68 -10.97 8.78
C ALA A 138 -2.07 -9.62 8.13
N TRP A 139 -1.38 -9.30 7.04
CA TRP A 139 -1.80 -8.27 6.11
C TRP A 139 -2.90 -8.82 5.20
N VAL A 140 -3.99 -8.09 5.03
CA VAL A 140 -5.10 -8.48 4.15
C VAL A 140 -5.44 -7.31 3.25
N THR A 141 -5.07 -7.40 1.98
CA THR A 141 -5.43 -6.38 0.99
C THR A 141 -6.91 -6.49 0.66
N ILE A 142 -7.65 -5.39 0.82
CA ILE A 142 -9.09 -5.32 0.54
C ILE A 142 -9.42 -4.53 -0.72
N ILE A 143 -8.55 -3.60 -1.10
CA ILE A 143 -8.70 -2.74 -2.28
C ILE A 143 -7.36 -2.44 -2.91
N TYR A 144 -7.27 -2.52 -4.22
CA TYR A 144 -6.10 -2.15 -5.02
C TYR A 144 -6.35 -0.82 -5.73
N GLY A 145 -5.25 -0.05 -5.92
CA GLY A 145 -5.30 1.20 -6.69
C GLY A 145 -5.92 2.38 -5.96
N CYS A 146 -5.97 3.54 -6.62
CA CYS A 146 -6.52 4.77 -6.06
C CYS A 146 -7.04 5.71 -7.15
N ASN A 147 -8.25 6.25 -6.97
CA ASN A 147 -8.90 7.19 -7.89
C ASN A 147 -8.76 8.66 -7.47
N ARG A 148 -7.96 8.98 -6.45
CA ARG A 148 -7.87 10.36 -5.92
C ARG A 148 -7.01 11.29 -6.77
N PHE A 149 -5.97 10.76 -7.43
CA PHE A 149 -5.08 11.53 -8.31
C PHE A 149 -4.52 12.79 -7.65
N CYS A 150 -4.09 12.69 -6.38
CA CYS A 150 -3.33 13.76 -5.76
C CYS A 150 -2.13 14.13 -6.63
N THR A 151 -1.86 15.42 -6.85
CA THR A 151 -0.92 15.89 -7.88
C THR A 151 0.52 15.40 -7.70
N TYR A 152 0.91 15.10 -6.46
CA TYR A 152 2.24 14.57 -6.11
C TYR A 152 2.33 13.03 -6.15
N CYS A 153 1.21 12.34 -6.28
CA CYS A 153 1.15 10.90 -5.99
C CYS A 153 1.34 10.05 -7.24
N ILE A 154 2.28 9.11 -7.17
CA ILE A 154 2.57 8.15 -8.25
C ILE A 154 1.65 6.91 -8.22
N VAL A 155 0.93 6.67 -7.13
CA VAL A 155 0.15 5.46 -6.90
C VAL A 155 -0.87 5.16 -8.01
N PRO A 156 -1.71 6.11 -8.49
CA PRO A 156 -2.66 5.82 -9.57
C PRO A 156 -2.01 5.32 -10.85
N TYR A 157 -0.74 5.66 -11.07
CA TYR A 157 0.03 5.30 -12.27
C TYR A 157 0.77 3.96 -12.11
N THR A 158 0.97 3.50 -10.87
CA THR A 158 1.72 2.27 -10.58
C THR A 158 0.86 1.15 -9.99
N ARG A 159 -0.29 1.47 -9.40
CA ARG A 159 -1.23 0.47 -8.86
C ARG A 159 -2.61 0.53 -9.52
N GLY A 160 -2.80 1.47 -10.47
CA GLY A 160 -4.00 1.56 -11.28
C GLY A 160 -5.21 2.15 -10.55
N ARG A 161 -6.40 1.92 -11.12
CA ARG A 161 -7.68 2.35 -10.57
C ARG A 161 -8.09 1.49 -9.37
N GLU A 162 -8.99 2.04 -8.55
CA GLU A 162 -9.61 1.29 -7.45
C GLU A 162 -10.28 0.01 -7.95
N LYS A 163 -10.00 -1.09 -7.27
CA LYS A 163 -10.60 -2.40 -7.47
C LYS A 163 -10.72 -3.08 -6.12
N SER A 164 -11.93 -3.12 -5.59
CA SER A 164 -12.25 -3.77 -4.32
C SER A 164 -12.36 -5.27 -4.50
N ARG A 165 -11.92 -6.03 -3.50
CA ARG A 165 -12.21 -7.45 -3.40
C ARG A 165 -13.61 -7.64 -2.82
N ALA A 166 -14.30 -8.70 -3.21
CA ALA A 166 -15.59 -9.03 -2.63
C ALA A 166 -15.47 -9.26 -1.10
N MET A 167 -16.42 -8.72 -0.32
CA MET A 167 -16.37 -8.82 1.14
C MET A 167 -16.37 -10.28 1.61
N ALA A 168 -17.11 -11.16 0.93
CA ALA A 168 -17.14 -12.57 1.24
C ALA A 168 -15.76 -13.25 1.13
N GLU A 169 -14.98 -12.93 0.08
CA GLU A 169 -13.62 -13.46 -0.11
C GLU A 169 -12.68 -12.97 1.00
N VAL A 170 -12.76 -11.68 1.36
CA VAL A 170 -11.95 -11.13 2.45
C VAL A 170 -12.28 -11.79 3.78
N LEU A 171 -13.56 -12.01 4.08
CA LEU A 171 -13.98 -12.69 5.32
C LEU A 171 -13.57 -14.16 5.36
N ILE A 172 -13.61 -14.87 4.22
CA ILE A 172 -13.11 -16.25 4.11
C ILE A 172 -11.59 -16.28 4.40
N GLU A 173 -10.81 -15.41 3.79
CA GLU A 173 -9.36 -15.31 4.05
C GLU A 173 -9.08 -15.06 5.54
N VAL A 174 -9.76 -14.08 6.15
CA VAL A 174 -9.61 -13.77 7.58
C VAL A 174 -9.97 -14.94 8.45
N ASN A 175 -11.09 -15.64 8.17
CA ASN A 175 -11.52 -16.80 8.92
C ASN A 175 -10.51 -17.95 8.84
N ASN A 176 -10.06 -18.32 7.64
CA ASN A 176 -9.08 -19.38 7.43
C ASN A 176 -7.79 -19.11 8.19
N LEU A 177 -7.28 -17.87 8.10
CA LEU A 177 -6.08 -17.48 8.85
C LEU A 177 -6.32 -17.48 10.36
N ALA A 178 -7.51 -17.05 10.84
CA ALA A 178 -7.85 -17.09 12.25
C ALA A 178 -7.92 -18.54 12.79
N GLU A 179 -8.42 -19.50 12.00
CA GLU A 179 -8.40 -20.93 12.31
C GLU A 179 -6.97 -21.51 12.36
N MET A 180 -6.05 -20.96 11.55
CA MET A 180 -4.62 -21.30 11.57
C MET A 180 -3.87 -20.68 12.77
N GLY A 181 -4.54 -19.85 13.59
CA GLY A 181 -3.99 -19.25 14.81
C GLY A 181 -3.55 -17.80 14.69
N TYR A 182 -3.76 -17.13 13.56
CA TYR A 182 -3.55 -15.68 13.44
C TYR A 182 -4.60 -14.93 14.26
N LYS A 183 -4.19 -13.88 14.97
CA LYS A 183 -5.03 -13.15 15.92
C LYS A 183 -5.29 -11.71 15.52
N GLU A 184 -4.35 -11.12 14.83
CA GLU A 184 -4.40 -9.72 14.42
C GLU A 184 -4.40 -9.60 12.89
N PHE A 185 -5.25 -8.73 12.38
CA PHE A 185 -5.40 -8.50 10.94
C PHE A 185 -5.37 -7.02 10.65
N THR A 186 -4.62 -6.62 9.61
CA THR A 186 -4.63 -5.25 9.12
C THR A 186 -5.16 -5.20 7.70
N PHE A 187 -6.27 -4.52 7.50
CA PHE A 187 -6.82 -4.26 6.18
C PHE A 187 -6.01 -3.21 5.45
N LEU A 188 -5.56 -3.56 4.25
CA LEU A 188 -4.68 -2.75 3.42
C LEU A 188 -5.35 -2.28 2.13
N GLY A 189 -4.95 -1.11 1.69
CA GLY A 189 -5.28 -0.50 0.41
C GLY A 189 -4.51 0.79 0.21
N GLN A 190 -4.67 1.43 -0.93
CA GLN A 190 -4.13 2.78 -1.18
C GLN A 190 -5.08 3.88 -0.69
N ASN A 191 -6.36 3.51 -0.50
CA ASN A 191 -7.42 4.30 0.11
C ASN A 191 -8.49 3.32 0.61
N VAL A 192 -8.36 2.84 1.83
CA VAL A 192 -9.27 1.82 2.38
C VAL A 192 -10.70 2.33 2.59
N ASP A 193 -10.89 3.65 2.73
CA ASP A 193 -12.21 4.26 2.89
C ASP A 193 -13.03 4.24 1.59
N ALA A 194 -12.38 3.97 0.45
CA ALA A 194 -13.05 3.76 -0.83
C ALA A 194 -13.53 2.32 -1.04
N TYR A 195 -13.16 1.38 -0.12
CA TYR A 195 -13.53 -0.02 -0.24
C TYR A 195 -15.04 -0.21 -0.41
N GLY A 196 -15.40 -0.97 -1.43
CA GLY A 196 -16.78 -1.29 -1.78
C GLY A 196 -17.50 -0.25 -2.65
N LYS A 197 -16.93 0.96 -2.85
CA LYS A 197 -17.58 2.00 -3.69
C LYS A 197 -17.73 1.61 -5.16
N ASP A 198 -16.88 0.71 -5.64
CA ASP A 198 -16.92 0.12 -6.99
C ASP A 198 -17.78 -1.16 -7.04
N LEU A 199 -18.25 -1.67 -5.91
CA LEU A 199 -19.16 -2.80 -5.79
C LEU A 199 -20.60 -2.30 -5.65
N ALA A 200 -21.55 -2.94 -6.34
CA ALA A 200 -22.94 -2.51 -6.34
C ALA A 200 -23.79 -3.13 -5.19
N ASP A 201 -23.17 -3.72 -4.17
CA ASP A 201 -23.81 -4.52 -3.12
C ASP A 201 -23.90 -3.80 -1.75
N GLY A 202 -23.44 -2.55 -1.70
CA GLY A 202 -23.43 -1.75 -0.47
C GLY A 202 -22.34 -2.14 0.52
N THR A 203 -21.30 -2.83 0.06
CA THR A 203 -20.06 -3.10 0.81
C THR A 203 -19.39 -1.80 1.24
N SER A 204 -18.83 -1.77 2.45
CA SER A 204 -18.03 -0.66 2.98
C SER A 204 -16.99 -1.17 3.98
N LEU A 205 -15.95 -0.36 4.28
CA LEU A 205 -14.97 -0.68 5.30
C LEU A 205 -15.63 -0.85 6.68
N ALA A 206 -16.60 -0.01 7.04
CA ALA A 206 -17.30 -0.13 8.31
C ALA A 206 -18.02 -1.48 8.45
N LYS A 207 -18.73 -1.91 7.38
CA LYS A 207 -19.37 -3.24 7.35
C LYS A 207 -18.37 -4.37 7.43
N LEU A 208 -17.26 -4.28 6.69
CA LEU A 208 -16.20 -5.29 6.75
C LEU A 208 -15.61 -5.42 8.16
N LEU A 209 -15.27 -4.30 8.82
CA LEU A 209 -14.77 -4.28 10.19
C LEU A 209 -15.78 -4.92 11.16
N PHE A 210 -17.06 -4.58 11.02
CA PHE A 210 -18.12 -5.15 11.85
C PHE A 210 -18.28 -6.66 11.64
N GLU A 211 -18.34 -7.14 10.40
CA GLU A 211 -18.46 -8.58 10.12
C GLU A 211 -17.19 -9.35 10.54
N ALA A 212 -16.00 -8.84 10.24
CA ALA A 212 -14.75 -9.48 10.64
C ALA A 212 -14.59 -9.54 12.18
N SER A 213 -15.13 -8.55 12.91
CA SER A 213 -15.08 -8.54 14.38
C SER A 213 -15.89 -9.69 15.03
N LYS A 214 -16.84 -10.28 14.30
CA LYS A 214 -17.66 -11.41 14.77
C LYS A 214 -16.93 -12.76 14.65
N ILE A 215 -15.84 -12.83 13.88
CA ILE A 215 -15.05 -14.06 13.72
C ILE A 215 -14.43 -14.41 15.08
N GLU A 216 -14.63 -15.65 15.55
CA GLU A 216 -14.35 -16.06 16.92
C GLU A 216 -12.88 -15.84 17.32
N ASN A 217 -11.96 -16.32 16.49
CA ASN A 217 -10.52 -16.29 16.79
C ASN A 217 -9.83 -14.97 16.45
N VAL A 218 -10.52 -13.98 15.89
CA VAL A 218 -9.99 -12.64 15.67
C VAL A 218 -9.93 -11.90 16.99
N GLU A 219 -8.76 -11.37 17.36
CA GLU A 219 -8.57 -10.59 18.57
C GLU A 219 -8.40 -9.09 18.27
N ARG A 220 -7.81 -8.75 17.10
CA ARG A 220 -7.60 -7.35 16.72
C ARG A 220 -7.67 -7.11 15.23
N LEU A 221 -8.39 -6.04 14.88
CA LEU A 221 -8.54 -5.54 13.51
C LEU A 221 -7.98 -4.13 13.41
N TRP A 222 -7.16 -3.91 12.38
CA TRP A 222 -6.57 -2.63 12.03
C TRP A 222 -6.92 -2.30 10.57
N PHE A 223 -6.82 -1.04 10.22
CA PHE A 223 -6.83 -0.59 8.83
C PHE A 223 -5.83 0.55 8.63
N LEU A 224 -5.28 0.68 7.44
CA LEU A 224 -4.28 1.69 7.11
C LEU A 224 -4.64 2.42 5.82
N THR A 225 -4.20 3.67 5.72
CA THR A 225 -4.29 4.49 4.51
C THR A 225 -5.71 5.02 4.26
N SER A 226 -6.19 5.86 5.18
CA SER A 226 -7.45 6.60 5.04
C SER A 226 -7.30 7.87 4.21
N TYR A 227 -8.42 8.33 3.66
CA TYR A 227 -8.51 9.57 2.91
C TYR A 227 -9.67 10.44 3.45
N PRO A 228 -9.41 11.67 3.96
CA PRO A 228 -10.39 12.44 4.74
C PRO A 228 -11.77 12.59 4.09
N SER A 229 -11.86 12.92 2.79
CA SER A 229 -13.16 13.07 2.13
C SER A 229 -13.89 11.76 1.82
N ASP A 230 -13.26 10.62 2.04
CA ASP A 230 -13.89 9.30 1.88
C ASP A 230 -14.26 8.65 3.19
N PHE A 231 -13.68 9.16 4.28
CA PHE A 231 -13.83 8.58 5.61
C PHE A 231 -15.27 8.66 6.11
N SER A 232 -15.84 7.51 6.44
CA SER A 232 -17.22 7.43 6.98
C SER A 232 -17.23 7.42 8.50
N LEU A 233 -18.12 8.20 9.10
CA LEU A 233 -18.36 8.19 10.56
C LEU A 233 -18.96 6.86 11.06
N GLU A 234 -19.39 5.96 10.19
CA GLU A 234 -19.74 4.58 10.56
C GLU A 234 -18.52 3.80 11.09
N ILE A 235 -17.30 4.13 10.63
CA ILE A 235 -16.08 3.47 11.08
C ILE A 235 -15.86 3.68 12.58
N PRO A 236 -15.79 4.92 13.11
CA PRO A 236 -15.66 5.14 14.54
C PRO A 236 -16.85 4.61 15.34
N GLN A 237 -18.07 4.52 14.78
CA GLN A 237 -19.19 3.86 15.44
C GLN A 237 -18.94 2.36 15.67
N VAL A 238 -18.38 1.67 14.66
CA VAL A 238 -17.94 0.28 14.82
C VAL A 238 -16.81 0.17 15.85
N MET A 239 -15.83 1.08 15.82
CA MET A 239 -14.73 1.12 16.80
C MET A 239 -15.23 1.31 18.24
N ALA A 240 -16.30 2.11 18.44
CA ALA A 240 -16.90 2.35 19.74
C ALA A 240 -17.69 1.13 20.28
N THR A 241 -18.16 0.27 19.39
CA THR A 241 -19.03 -0.88 19.74
C THR A 241 -18.30 -2.22 19.76
N SER A 242 -17.07 -2.30 19.25
CA SER A 242 -16.29 -3.52 19.20
C SER A 242 -14.88 -3.33 19.77
N ASP A 243 -14.56 -4.07 20.84
CA ASP A 243 -13.23 -4.05 21.47
C ASP A 243 -12.15 -4.69 20.59
N LYS A 244 -12.56 -5.43 19.53
CA LYS A 244 -11.63 -6.04 18.57
C LYS A 244 -11.13 -5.05 17.52
N VAL A 245 -11.86 -3.95 17.24
CA VAL A 245 -11.42 -2.92 16.29
C VAL A 245 -10.51 -1.92 17.00
N ALA A 246 -9.28 -1.82 16.54
CA ALA A 246 -8.29 -0.96 17.16
C ALA A 246 -8.68 0.51 17.07
N LYS A 247 -8.62 1.22 18.20
CA LYS A 247 -8.92 2.66 18.28
C LYS A 247 -7.74 3.51 17.78
N SER A 248 -7.32 3.25 16.54
CA SER A 248 -6.20 3.94 15.91
C SER A 248 -6.52 4.19 14.44
N ILE A 249 -6.40 5.44 14.02
CA ILE A 249 -6.70 5.89 12.66
C ILE A 249 -5.49 6.62 12.10
N HIS A 250 -5.02 6.20 10.92
CA HIS A 250 -4.05 6.97 10.16
C HIS A 250 -4.77 7.76 9.06
N LEU A 251 -4.93 9.08 9.28
CA LEU A 251 -5.73 9.97 8.43
C LEU A 251 -4.87 11.14 7.92
N PRO A 252 -4.13 10.96 6.81
CA PRO A 252 -3.20 11.95 6.29
C PRO A 252 -3.88 13.24 5.81
N VAL A 253 -3.61 14.36 6.47
CA VAL A 253 -4.09 15.68 6.02
C VAL A 253 -3.23 16.23 4.88
N GLN A 254 -1.96 15.98 4.89
CA GLN A 254 -0.90 16.38 3.97
C GLN A 254 -0.43 17.84 4.13
N HIS A 255 -1.33 18.82 4.39
CA HIS A 255 -1.01 20.23 4.55
C HIS A 255 -2.09 20.97 5.33
N GLY A 256 -1.76 22.11 5.96
CA GLY A 256 -2.69 22.95 6.71
C GLY A 256 -3.31 24.09 5.92
N SER A 257 -2.72 24.49 4.78
CA SER A 257 -3.24 25.57 3.93
C SER A 257 -4.22 25.05 2.89
N ASN A 258 -5.37 25.70 2.78
CA ASN A 258 -6.38 25.38 1.76
C ASN A 258 -5.87 25.64 0.33
N LYS A 259 -4.98 26.61 0.13
CA LYS A 259 -4.32 26.89 -1.15
C LYS A 259 -3.49 25.68 -1.58
N ILE A 260 -2.67 25.15 -0.69
CA ILE A 260 -1.80 24.00 -0.97
C ILE A 260 -2.60 22.70 -1.07
N LEU A 261 -3.59 22.47 -0.22
CA LEU A 261 -4.51 21.32 -0.34
C LEU A 261 -5.18 21.29 -1.73
N LYS A 262 -5.63 22.44 -2.23
CA LYS A 262 -6.19 22.57 -3.59
C LYS A 262 -5.14 22.27 -4.67
N ALA A 263 -3.91 22.78 -4.54
CA ALA A 263 -2.81 22.52 -5.45
C ALA A 263 -2.40 21.03 -5.45
N MET A 264 -2.49 20.36 -4.31
CA MET A 264 -2.32 18.91 -4.13
C MET A 264 -3.49 18.08 -4.68
N ASN A 265 -4.57 18.69 -5.16
CA ASN A 265 -5.83 18.04 -5.54
C ASN A 265 -6.46 17.26 -4.38
N ARG A 266 -6.34 17.78 -3.14
CA ARG A 266 -7.08 17.27 -1.99
C ARG A 266 -8.50 17.83 -2.05
N ARG A 267 -9.50 16.95 -1.92
CA ARG A 267 -10.93 17.31 -2.12
C ARG A 267 -11.63 17.60 -0.80
N TYR A 268 -10.95 18.31 0.06
CA TYR A 268 -11.44 18.79 1.35
C TYR A 268 -10.64 20.04 1.75
N THR A 269 -11.22 20.82 2.63
CA THR A 269 -10.58 21.98 3.25
C THR A 269 -9.99 21.62 4.61
N ARG A 270 -9.17 22.53 5.16
CA ARG A 270 -8.64 22.46 6.51
C ARG A 270 -9.80 22.33 7.53
N GLU A 271 -10.85 23.15 7.38
CA GLU A 271 -11.98 23.22 8.29
C GLU A 271 -12.78 21.92 8.29
N GLU A 272 -13.01 21.32 7.12
CA GLU A 272 -13.67 20.03 6.97
C GLU A 272 -12.85 18.91 7.63
N TYR A 273 -11.53 18.97 7.53
CA TYR A 273 -10.64 18.02 8.21
C TYR A 273 -10.71 18.16 9.73
N ILE A 274 -10.67 19.39 10.26
CA ILE A 274 -10.80 19.70 11.70
C ILE A 274 -12.12 19.16 12.23
N GLU A 275 -13.22 19.44 11.53
CA GLU A 275 -14.56 18.96 11.91
C GLU A 275 -14.62 17.44 11.93
N LEU A 276 -14.05 16.78 10.91
CA LEU A 276 -13.97 15.32 10.86
C LEU A 276 -13.26 14.74 12.09
N ILE A 277 -12.09 15.27 12.45
CA ILE A 277 -11.33 14.81 13.62
C ILE A 277 -12.13 15.02 14.91
N ARG A 278 -12.81 16.18 15.07
CA ARG A 278 -13.65 16.44 16.23
C ARG A 278 -14.80 15.44 16.34
N ASN A 279 -15.46 15.14 15.22
CA ASN A 279 -16.56 14.16 15.18
C ASN A 279 -16.06 12.75 15.53
N ILE A 280 -14.89 12.35 15.02
CA ILE A 280 -14.28 11.06 15.36
C ILE A 280 -14.01 10.98 16.88
N ARG A 281 -13.40 12.02 17.47
CA ARG A 281 -13.08 12.06 18.91
C ARG A 281 -14.34 12.14 19.80
N GLN A 282 -15.44 12.69 19.31
CA GLN A 282 -16.71 12.63 20.03
C GLN A 282 -17.27 11.21 20.11
N ILE A 283 -17.11 10.41 19.04
CA ILE A 283 -17.60 9.02 19.00
C ILE A 283 -16.65 8.09 19.76
N VAL A 284 -15.35 8.30 19.61
CA VAL A 284 -14.29 7.48 20.24
C VAL A 284 -13.31 8.41 20.97
N PRO A 285 -13.58 8.78 22.23
CA PRO A 285 -12.77 9.78 22.97
C PRO A 285 -11.30 9.42 23.15
N ASP A 286 -10.97 8.12 23.21
CA ASP A 286 -9.64 7.56 23.38
C ASP A 286 -8.98 7.12 22.06
N VAL A 287 -9.47 7.62 20.89
CA VAL A 287 -8.89 7.30 19.60
C VAL A 287 -7.50 7.91 19.41
N SER A 288 -6.56 7.12 18.96
CA SER A 288 -5.23 7.58 18.50
C SER A 288 -5.32 7.97 17.03
N ILE A 289 -4.98 9.22 16.70
CA ILE A 289 -4.99 9.75 15.34
C ILE A 289 -3.58 10.09 14.89
N SER A 290 -3.14 9.47 13.82
CA SER A 290 -1.88 9.80 13.17
C SER A 290 -2.10 10.43 11.79
N SER A 291 -1.16 11.27 11.37
CA SER A 291 -1.26 11.98 10.09
C SER A 291 0.10 12.09 9.38
N ASP A 292 0.05 12.43 8.10
CA ASP A 292 1.22 12.78 7.29
C ASP A 292 1.15 14.24 6.89
N ILE A 293 2.30 14.93 6.87
CA ILE A 293 2.50 16.29 6.39
C ILE A 293 3.61 16.29 5.34
N ILE A 294 3.38 17.01 4.25
CA ILE A 294 4.37 17.31 3.22
C ILE A 294 4.65 18.79 3.28
N VAL A 295 5.91 19.18 3.48
CA VAL A 295 6.41 20.56 3.46
C VAL A 295 7.25 20.82 2.21
N GLY A 296 7.38 22.06 1.79
CA GLY A 296 8.10 22.43 0.57
C GLY A 296 7.37 22.00 -0.70
N PHE A 297 6.03 21.98 -0.68
CA PHE A 297 5.26 21.70 -1.88
C PHE A 297 5.27 22.92 -2.81
N PRO A 298 5.37 22.75 -4.16
CA PRO A 298 5.42 23.87 -5.11
C PRO A 298 4.38 24.95 -4.86
N GLY A 299 4.85 26.21 -4.72
CA GLY A 299 4.04 27.38 -4.43
C GLY A 299 3.65 27.56 -2.96
N GLU A 300 4.21 26.78 -2.03
CA GLU A 300 4.05 26.96 -0.58
C GLU A 300 4.79 28.24 -0.14
N SER A 301 4.10 29.14 0.55
CA SER A 301 4.71 30.33 1.18
C SER A 301 4.92 30.09 2.68
N GLU A 302 5.64 31.01 3.34
CA GLU A 302 5.81 30.96 4.80
C GLU A 302 4.46 31.01 5.52
N GLU A 303 3.49 31.80 5.03
CA GLU A 303 2.15 31.85 5.59
C GLU A 303 1.41 30.51 5.45
N ASP A 304 1.58 29.82 4.31
CA ASP A 304 1.00 28.49 4.09
C ASP A 304 1.62 27.46 5.06
N PHE A 305 2.93 27.58 5.33
CA PHE A 305 3.61 26.73 6.32
C PHE A 305 3.12 27.00 7.73
N GLU A 306 2.98 28.27 8.13
CA GLU A 306 2.45 28.64 9.46
C GLU A 306 1.01 28.15 9.67
N GLU A 307 0.16 28.13 8.62
CA GLU A 307 -1.16 27.49 8.70
C GLU A 307 -1.05 25.99 8.98
N THR A 308 -0.01 25.31 8.48
CA THR A 308 0.25 23.90 8.76
C THR A 308 0.69 23.70 10.20
N VAL A 309 1.56 24.54 10.73
CA VAL A 309 2.00 24.52 12.13
C VAL A 309 0.79 24.69 13.06
N ALA A 310 -0.04 25.73 12.80
CA ALA A 310 -1.25 25.97 13.58
C ALA A 310 -2.25 24.80 13.56
N LEU A 311 -2.41 24.13 12.41
CA LEU A 311 -3.23 22.91 12.33
C LEU A 311 -2.68 21.78 13.19
N VAL A 312 -1.38 21.56 13.17
CA VAL A 312 -0.73 20.48 13.96
C VAL A 312 -0.90 20.76 15.46
N GLU A 313 -0.72 22.01 15.88
CA GLU A 313 -0.92 22.44 17.27
C GLU A 313 -2.38 22.26 17.71
N GLU A 314 -3.34 22.60 16.86
CA GLU A 314 -4.76 22.44 17.14
C GLU A 314 -5.21 20.98 17.22
N MET A 315 -4.72 20.14 16.30
CA MET A 315 -5.19 18.76 16.16
C MET A 315 -4.58 17.80 17.17
N GLN A 316 -3.43 18.12 17.79
CA GLN A 316 -2.79 17.27 18.81
C GLN A 316 -2.74 15.80 18.38
N PHE A 317 -2.05 15.54 17.25
CA PHE A 317 -1.87 14.18 16.73
C PHE A 317 -0.98 13.36 17.66
N GLU A 318 -1.33 12.09 17.92
CA GLU A 318 -0.49 11.16 18.68
C GLU A 318 0.79 10.79 17.91
N ARG A 319 0.71 10.83 16.58
CA ARG A 319 1.87 10.61 15.71
C ARG A 319 1.76 11.44 14.44
N LEU A 320 2.87 12.06 14.06
CA LEU A 320 2.98 12.81 12.82
C LEU A 320 4.20 12.32 12.01
N ASN A 321 3.99 11.98 10.75
CA ASN A 321 5.07 11.71 9.82
C ASN A 321 5.29 12.95 8.94
N LEU A 322 6.50 13.51 9.01
CA LEU A 322 6.88 14.68 8.23
C LEU A 322 7.73 14.26 7.03
N ALA A 323 7.42 14.81 5.88
CA ALA A 323 8.18 14.59 4.66
C ALA A 323 8.41 15.93 3.93
N ILE A 324 9.62 16.13 3.43
CA ILE A 324 9.89 17.19 2.45
C ILE A 324 9.36 16.71 1.10
N TYR A 325 8.69 17.60 0.36
CA TYR A 325 8.24 17.29 -0.99
C TYR A 325 9.40 16.75 -1.84
N SER A 326 9.13 15.73 -2.57
CA SER A 326 10.10 15.12 -3.48
C SER A 326 9.42 14.80 -4.80
N PRO A 327 9.77 15.51 -5.90
CA PRO A 327 9.15 15.30 -7.20
C PRO A 327 9.20 13.83 -7.63
N ARG A 328 8.07 13.32 -8.13
CA ARG A 328 7.96 11.97 -8.68
C ARG A 328 7.70 12.08 -10.17
N GLU A 329 8.65 11.60 -10.95
CA GLU A 329 8.53 11.58 -12.41
C GLU A 329 7.22 10.91 -12.85
N GLY A 330 6.51 11.57 -13.75
CA GLY A 330 5.23 11.11 -14.27
C GLY A 330 4.00 11.67 -13.55
N THR A 331 4.14 12.26 -12.34
CA THR A 331 3.03 12.88 -11.62
C THR A 331 2.65 14.26 -12.20
N VAL A 332 1.46 14.74 -11.84
CA VAL A 332 0.97 16.07 -12.27
C VAL A 332 1.87 17.18 -11.72
N ALA A 333 2.23 17.12 -10.43
CA ALA A 333 3.09 18.12 -9.81
C ALA A 333 4.47 18.18 -10.50
N TRP A 334 5.09 17.03 -10.76
CA TRP A 334 6.37 16.97 -11.49
C TRP A 334 6.32 17.58 -12.89
N LYS A 335 5.17 17.42 -13.60
CA LYS A 335 5.03 17.90 -14.99
C LYS A 335 4.73 19.39 -15.09
N TYR A 336 3.94 19.93 -14.15
CA TYR A 336 3.27 21.21 -14.33
C TYR A 336 3.54 22.22 -13.22
N LEU A 337 4.14 21.83 -12.10
CA LEU A 337 4.47 22.73 -11.01
C LEU A 337 5.98 22.96 -10.95
N ALA A 338 6.39 24.20 -10.77
CA ALA A 338 7.79 24.53 -10.56
C ALA A 338 8.21 24.10 -9.15
N ASP A 339 9.39 23.51 -9.02
CA ASP A 339 10.01 23.19 -7.72
C ASP A 339 10.72 24.47 -7.24
N ASP A 340 9.97 25.34 -6.56
CA ASP A 340 10.29 26.74 -6.26
C ASP A 340 10.36 27.03 -4.75
N VAL A 341 10.37 26.00 -3.89
CA VAL A 341 10.38 26.14 -2.42
C VAL A 341 11.62 25.53 -1.78
#